data_5f99efa7a8b69b2aeccb138a898a633f
#
_entry.id   5f99efa7a8b69b2aeccb138a898a633f
#
_cell.length_a   1.000
_cell.length_b   1.000
_cell.length_c   1.000
_cell.angle_alpha   90.00
_cell.angle_beta   90.00
_cell.angle_gamma   90.00
#
_symmetry.space_group_name_H-M   'P 1'
#
loop_
_entity.id
_entity.type
_entity.pdbx_description
1 polymer ?
#
loop_
_entity_poly.entity_id
_entity_poly.type
_entity_poly.pdbx_seq_one_letter_code
_entity_poly.pdbx_strand_id
1 'polypeptide(L)'
;MTTPSKSHFTRRRVLTSGLIGAAGLAAPVLAQSMYPQRPIVLIVPFPPGGVTDLVARELAKRLSDALGQSVVVDNRAGAGGNIGTAALAKAAPDGYTLGVMTVSAMSIGPHIHRALPFQPLKDFTPISNIVNTPGAIVAGLKTPYQNLEDLIKAAKAAPGRISYASVGLGSLPHLAAEMFARQAGVQLLHVPYKGAAPAMQDLLSGVVDLTFESALTNTVTHFSQGKIKVLATTGTQRVPVLSQVPSANEVLPGYSAQGWFGFFGPAGLPAPIVSKLNDVAVAMLREPALLERFDKLGIQADPSSPAQFARSLQEQDRLWAGATKGLNLQLD
;
A
#
# COMPACT_ATOMS: atom_id res chain seq x y z
N MET A 1 -12.38 106.48 -17.37
CA MET A 1 -13.82 106.48 -17.03
C MET A 1 -14.34 105.09 -17.49
N THR A 2 -14.54 104.21 -16.60
CA THR A 2 -15.58 103.20 -16.62
C THR A 2 -15.31 102.23 -15.47
N THR A 3 -16.29 102.04 -14.65
CA THR A 3 -16.35 101.35 -13.38
C THR A 3 -16.37 99.80 -13.52
N PRO A 4 -15.87 99.00 -12.57
CA PRO A 4 -15.92 97.53 -12.60
C PRO A 4 -17.21 96.99 -12.03
N SER A 5 -17.77 95.96 -12.66
CA SER A 5 -18.92 95.17 -12.24
C SER A 5 -18.52 94.11 -11.21
N LYS A 6 -19.21 94.01 -10.13
CA LYS A 6 -19.10 92.99 -9.11
C LYS A 6 -19.94 91.76 -9.48
N SER A 7 -19.29 90.60 -9.66
CA SER A 7 -19.97 89.30 -9.79
C SER A 7 -20.13 88.59 -8.42
N HIS A 8 -21.37 88.32 -8.05
CA HIS A 8 -21.73 87.54 -6.88
C HIS A 8 -21.49 86.04 -7.10
N PHE A 9 -20.56 85.46 -6.37
CA PHE A 9 -20.38 83.97 -6.32
C PHE A 9 -21.37 83.38 -5.33
N THR A 10 -22.36 82.64 -5.80
CA THR A 10 -23.34 81.91 -5.05
C THR A 10 -22.76 80.65 -4.40
N ARG A 11 -22.75 80.61 -3.04
CA ARG A 11 -22.33 79.47 -2.19
C ARG A 11 -23.38 78.36 -2.21
N ARG A 12 -23.50 77.57 -3.32
CA ARG A 12 -24.49 76.51 -3.36
C ARG A 12 -24.12 75.35 -4.27
N ARG A 13 -22.85 74.91 -4.35
CA ARG A 13 -22.43 73.75 -5.12
C ARG A 13 -21.17 73.05 -4.55
N VAL A 14 -21.17 72.72 -3.24
CA VAL A 14 -20.08 71.90 -2.65
C VAL A 14 -20.67 70.87 -1.65
N LEU A 15 -21.70 70.12 -2.00
CA LEU A 15 -22.21 69.04 -1.12
C LEU A 15 -22.81 67.89 -1.89
N THR A 16 -22.22 67.47 -3.10
CA THR A 16 -22.69 66.30 -3.81
C THR A 16 -21.55 65.50 -4.47
N SER A 17 -20.38 65.50 -3.86
CA SER A 17 -19.24 64.70 -4.41
C SER A 17 -18.53 63.89 -3.30
N GLY A 18 -19.28 63.18 -2.45
CA GLY A 18 -18.69 62.45 -1.33
C GLY A 18 -19.34 61.08 -1.01
N LEU A 19 -20.00 60.43 -1.98
CA LEU A 19 -20.66 59.12 -1.72
C LEU A 19 -20.50 58.11 -2.85
N ILE A 20 -19.39 58.12 -3.57
CA ILE A 20 -19.03 57.06 -4.56
C ILE A 20 -17.62 56.61 -4.26
N GLY A 21 -17.44 55.82 -3.19
CA GLY A 21 -16.11 55.36 -2.79
C GLY A 21 -16.07 54.15 -1.85
N ALA A 22 -17.20 53.51 -1.58
CA ALA A 22 -17.26 52.39 -0.64
C ALA A 22 -17.95 51.12 -1.19
N ALA A 23 -18.07 50.99 -2.51
CA ALA A 23 -18.64 49.79 -3.16
C ALA A 23 -17.60 49.13 -4.01
N GLY A 24 -16.64 48.50 -3.40
CA GLY A 24 -15.65 47.81 -4.22
C GLY A 24 -14.54 47.17 -3.41
N LEU A 25 -14.78 46.06 -2.81
CA LEU A 25 -13.81 44.96 -2.55
C LEU A 25 -14.50 43.92 -1.66
N ALA A 26 -15.74 43.54 -1.99
CA ALA A 26 -16.18 42.20 -1.68
C ALA A 26 -15.43 41.29 -2.66
N ALA A 27 -14.18 40.94 -2.36
CA ALA A 27 -13.54 39.81 -2.97
C ALA A 27 -14.50 38.64 -2.78
N PRO A 28 -14.89 37.89 -3.82
CA PRO A 28 -15.62 36.66 -3.62
C PRO A 28 -14.77 35.82 -2.66
N VAL A 29 -15.26 35.66 -1.43
CA VAL A 29 -14.85 34.54 -0.60
C VAL A 29 -15.20 33.35 -1.45
N LEU A 30 -14.22 32.85 -2.19
CA LEU A 30 -14.30 31.58 -2.89
C LEU A 30 -14.73 30.59 -1.82
N ALA A 31 -16.04 30.32 -1.82
CA ALA A 31 -16.60 29.24 -1.03
C ALA A 31 -15.73 28.04 -1.37
N GLN A 32 -14.84 27.68 -0.46
CA GLN A 32 -14.07 26.44 -0.59
C GLN A 32 -15.12 25.37 -0.75
N SER A 33 -15.30 24.94 -2.00
CA SER A 33 -16.28 23.93 -2.36
C SER A 33 -16.02 22.75 -1.43
N MET A 34 -17.00 22.43 -0.58
CA MET A 34 -16.81 21.37 0.44
C MET A 34 -16.50 20.08 -0.29
N TYR A 35 -15.23 19.69 -0.29
CA TYR A 35 -14.81 18.40 -0.80
C TYR A 35 -15.34 17.28 0.09
N PRO A 36 -15.88 16.18 -0.50
CA PRO A 36 -16.19 15.95 -1.90
C PRO A 36 -17.62 16.39 -2.29
N GLN A 37 -17.85 16.72 -3.58
CA GLN A 37 -19.16 17.06 -4.12
C GLN A 37 -19.67 16.04 -5.17
N ARG A 38 -18.86 15.05 -5.51
CA ARG A 38 -19.17 14.00 -6.48
C ARG A 38 -18.54 12.68 -6.05
N PRO A 39 -18.94 11.55 -6.62
CA PRO A 39 -18.34 10.25 -6.31
C PRO A 39 -16.81 10.21 -6.48
N ILE A 40 -16.15 9.46 -5.59
CA ILE A 40 -14.72 9.22 -5.58
C ILE A 40 -14.45 7.82 -6.18
N VAL A 41 -13.43 7.69 -7.01
CA VAL A 41 -12.94 6.41 -7.52
C VAL A 41 -11.74 5.97 -6.68
N LEU A 42 -11.79 4.75 -6.15
CA LEU A 42 -10.70 4.12 -5.42
C LEU A 42 -10.10 2.99 -6.27
N ILE A 43 -8.97 3.24 -6.91
CA ILE A 43 -8.27 2.28 -7.76
C ILE A 43 -7.65 1.18 -6.89
N VAL A 44 -7.85 -0.08 -7.29
CA VAL A 44 -7.22 -1.28 -6.74
C VAL A 44 -6.46 -1.98 -7.87
N PRO A 45 -5.13 -2.17 -7.78
CA PRO A 45 -4.32 -2.69 -8.88
C PRO A 45 -4.37 -4.22 -9.03
N PHE A 46 -5.38 -4.88 -8.46
CA PHE A 46 -5.56 -6.34 -8.48
C PHE A 46 -7.02 -6.72 -8.74
N PRO A 47 -7.28 -7.98 -9.18
CA PRO A 47 -8.64 -8.48 -9.37
C PRO A 47 -9.45 -8.43 -8.07
N PRO A 48 -10.78 -8.35 -8.17
CA PRO A 48 -11.68 -8.40 -7.01
C PRO A 48 -11.55 -9.73 -6.25
N GLY A 49 -11.83 -9.70 -4.93
CA GLY A 49 -11.85 -10.86 -4.05
C GLY A 49 -10.52 -11.18 -3.36
N GLY A 50 -9.42 -10.50 -3.71
CA GLY A 50 -8.14 -10.60 -3.00
C GLY A 50 -8.09 -9.73 -1.74
N VAL A 51 -7.01 -9.89 -0.94
CA VAL A 51 -6.83 -9.13 0.32
C VAL A 51 -6.78 -7.61 0.07
N THR A 52 -6.14 -7.17 -1.01
CA THR A 52 -6.08 -5.74 -1.38
C THR A 52 -7.48 -5.18 -1.66
N ASP A 53 -8.32 -5.95 -2.37
CA ASP A 53 -9.70 -5.58 -2.67
C ASP A 53 -10.56 -5.53 -1.40
N LEU A 54 -10.38 -6.50 -0.49
CA LEU A 54 -11.05 -6.51 0.82
C LEU A 54 -10.73 -5.24 1.62
N VAL A 55 -9.45 -4.91 1.78
CA VAL A 55 -9.01 -3.71 2.51
C VAL A 55 -9.52 -2.44 1.85
N ALA A 56 -9.48 -2.36 0.51
CA ALA A 56 -9.98 -1.21 -0.23
C ALA A 56 -11.50 -1.02 -0.08
N ARG A 57 -12.29 -2.10 -0.05
CA ARG A 57 -13.75 -2.03 0.17
C ARG A 57 -14.10 -1.60 1.59
N GLU A 58 -13.35 -2.04 2.58
CA GLU A 58 -13.50 -1.56 3.95
C GLU A 58 -13.19 -0.06 4.05
N LEU A 59 -12.12 0.41 3.40
CA LEU A 59 -11.80 1.83 3.33
C LEU A 59 -12.86 2.62 2.56
N ALA A 60 -13.29 2.14 1.39
CA ALA A 60 -14.30 2.81 0.56
C ALA A 60 -15.61 3.01 1.30
N LYS A 61 -16.04 2.00 2.07
CA LYS A 61 -17.25 2.09 2.89
C LYS A 61 -17.14 3.21 3.91
N ARG A 62 -16.05 3.28 4.70
CA ARG A 62 -15.86 4.31 5.73
C ARG A 62 -15.68 5.69 5.15
N LEU A 63 -14.98 5.79 4.02
CA LEU A 63 -14.88 7.06 3.29
C LEU A 63 -16.26 7.51 2.82
N SER A 64 -17.10 6.61 2.28
CA SER A 64 -18.46 6.96 1.85
C SER A 64 -19.31 7.45 3.01
N ASP A 65 -19.27 6.73 4.13
CA ASP A 65 -20.03 7.06 5.35
C ASP A 65 -19.58 8.42 5.93
N ALA A 66 -18.27 8.68 6.01
CA ALA A 66 -17.70 9.88 6.60
C ALA A 66 -17.80 11.12 5.70
N LEU A 67 -17.72 10.94 4.39
CA LEU A 67 -17.67 12.04 3.42
C LEU A 67 -19.05 12.38 2.81
N GLY A 68 -20.05 11.52 3.00
CA GLY A 68 -21.40 11.71 2.43
C GLY A 68 -21.45 11.59 0.89
N GLN A 69 -20.43 10.96 0.28
CA GLN A 69 -20.34 10.72 -1.15
C GLN A 69 -19.93 9.28 -1.44
N SER A 70 -20.43 8.70 -2.52
CA SER A 70 -20.07 7.36 -2.92
C SER A 70 -18.57 7.23 -3.21
N VAL A 71 -17.93 6.19 -2.67
CA VAL A 71 -16.58 5.78 -3.04
C VAL A 71 -16.64 4.44 -3.74
N VAL A 72 -16.32 4.42 -5.03
CA VAL A 72 -16.44 3.25 -5.91
C VAL A 72 -15.07 2.60 -6.09
N VAL A 73 -14.96 1.33 -5.75
CA VAL A 73 -13.74 0.54 -5.99
C VAL A 73 -13.65 0.17 -7.47
N ASP A 74 -12.54 0.53 -8.10
CA ASP A 74 -12.21 0.25 -9.50
C ASP A 74 -10.98 -0.68 -9.58
N ASN A 75 -11.21 -1.95 -9.89
CA ASN A 75 -10.17 -2.96 -9.97
C ASN A 75 -9.46 -2.90 -11.34
N ARG A 76 -8.26 -2.31 -11.39
CA ARG A 76 -7.40 -2.20 -12.59
C ARG A 76 -6.20 -3.13 -12.50
N ALA A 77 -6.46 -4.42 -12.70
CA ALA A 77 -5.44 -5.46 -12.59
C ALA A 77 -4.48 -5.49 -13.81
N GLY A 78 -3.29 -6.04 -13.59
CA GLY A 78 -2.33 -6.39 -14.65
C GLY A 78 -0.90 -5.91 -14.35
N ALA A 79 0.08 -6.57 -14.97
CA ALA A 79 1.51 -6.30 -14.83
C ALA A 79 1.98 -6.15 -13.37
N GLY A 80 1.60 -7.12 -12.49
CA GLY A 80 1.98 -7.05 -11.07
C GLY A 80 1.40 -5.87 -10.28
N GLY A 81 0.35 -5.20 -10.79
CA GLY A 81 -0.24 -4.00 -10.22
C GLY A 81 0.18 -2.70 -10.91
N ASN A 82 1.13 -2.75 -11.83
CA ASN A 82 1.68 -1.54 -12.47
C ASN A 82 0.63 -0.80 -13.32
N ILE A 83 -0.38 -1.49 -13.91
CA ILE A 83 -1.43 -0.85 -14.71
C ILE A 83 -2.28 0.08 -13.84
N GLY A 84 -2.80 -0.42 -12.72
CA GLY A 84 -3.62 0.37 -11.80
C GLY A 84 -2.81 1.49 -11.13
N THR A 85 -1.57 1.22 -10.76
CA THR A 85 -0.67 2.19 -10.16
C THR A 85 -0.35 3.34 -11.13
N ALA A 86 -0.06 3.03 -12.40
CA ALA A 86 0.16 4.04 -13.44
C ALA A 86 -1.11 4.89 -13.72
N ALA A 87 -2.28 4.28 -13.61
CA ALA A 87 -3.53 5.02 -13.76
C ALA A 87 -3.73 6.05 -12.65
N LEU A 88 -3.38 5.72 -11.40
CA LEU A 88 -3.41 6.67 -10.29
C LEU A 88 -2.38 7.79 -10.48
N ALA A 89 -1.15 7.45 -10.88
CA ALA A 89 -0.08 8.43 -11.11
C ALA A 89 -0.47 9.54 -12.11
N LYS A 90 -1.30 9.19 -13.10
CA LYS A 90 -1.78 10.09 -14.17
C LYS A 90 -3.08 10.82 -13.84
N ALA A 91 -3.69 10.55 -12.68
CA ALA A 91 -4.96 11.16 -12.31
C ALA A 91 -4.78 12.62 -11.87
N ALA A 92 -5.86 13.40 -11.94
CA ALA A 92 -5.87 14.78 -11.44
C ALA A 92 -5.73 14.80 -9.90
N PRO A 93 -4.94 15.73 -9.31
CA PRO A 93 -4.74 15.81 -7.86
C PRO A 93 -5.88 16.58 -7.15
N ASP A 94 -7.11 16.22 -7.45
CA ASP A 94 -8.32 16.87 -6.95
C ASP A 94 -9.07 16.05 -5.87
N GLY A 95 -8.53 14.85 -5.52
CA GLY A 95 -9.09 13.97 -4.51
C GLY A 95 -10.20 13.03 -4.99
N TYR A 96 -10.60 13.08 -6.25
CA TYR A 96 -11.66 12.23 -6.79
C TYR A 96 -11.17 10.91 -7.42
N THR A 97 -9.85 10.79 -7.59
CA THR A 97 -9.21 9.52 -7.93
C THR A 97 -8.14 9.23 -6.89
N LEU A 98 -8.33 8.17 -6.14
CA LEU A 98 -7.46 7.72 -5.07
C LEU A 98 -7.11 6.25 -5.32
N GLY A 99 -6.22 5.66 -4.52
CA GLY A 99 -5.87 4.26 -4.73
C GLY A 99 -5.30 3.57 -3.50
N VAL A 100 -5.50 2.26 -3.43
CA VAL A 100 -4.83 1.37 -2.47
C VAL A 100 -3.73 0.64 -3.24
N MET A 101 -2.48 1.02 -2.97
CA MET A 101 -1.29 0.48 -3.64
C MET A 101 -0.53 -0.47 -2.72
N THR A 102 0.35 -1.29 -3.31
CA THR A 102 1.06 -2.36 -2.61
C THR A 102 2.57 -2.20 -2.69
N VAL A 103 3.28 -2.86 -1.78
CA VAL A 103 4.74 -2.94 -1.76
C VAL A 103 5.32 -3.34 -3.12
N SER A 104 4.66 -4.25 -3.84
CA SER A 104 5.16 -4.77 -5.12
C SER A 104 5.35 -3.68 -6.16
N ALA A 105 4.34 -2.81 -6.35
CA ALA A 105 4.43 -1.72 -7.32
C ALA A 105 5.24 -0.52 -6.80
N MET A 106 5.10 -0.21 -5.48
CA MET A 106 5.61 1.04 -4.92
C MET A 106 7.06 0.96 -4.41
N SER A 107 7.52 -0.21 -3.97
CA SER A 107 8.86 -0.33 -3.38
C SER A 107 9.72 -1.40 -4.05
N ILE A 108 9.16 -2.51 -4.53
CA ILE A 108 9.90 -3.56 -5.22
C ILE A 108 10.09 -3.25 -6.71
N GLY A 109 9.00 -2.87 -7.37
CA GLY A 109 8.95 -2.64 -8.82
C GLY A 109 10.07 -1.75 -9.36
N PRO A 110 10.41 -0.61 -8.73
CA PRO A 110 11.49 0.27 -9.17
C PRO A 110 12.86 -0.39 -9.31
N HIS A 111 13.10 -1.46 -8.58
CA HIS A 111 14.41 -2.13 -8.52
C HIS A 111 14.51 -3.38 -9.40
N ILE A 112 13.40 -3.83 -9.98
CA ILE A 112 13.33 -5.06 -10.80
C ILE A 112 12.82 -4.85 -12.22
N HIS A 113 12.12 -3.73 -12.50
CA HIS A 113 11.69 -3.38 -13.86
C HIS A 113 12.65 -2.39 -14.51
N ARG A 114 12.95 -2.60 -15.80
CA ARG A 114 13.79 -1.68 -16.59
C ARG A 114 13.14 -0.31 -16.80
N ALA A 115 11.82 -0.31 -16.97
CA ALA A 115 11.04 0.89 -17.14
C ALA A 115 9.68 0.75 -16.45
N LEU A 116 9.41 1.63 -15.50
CA LEU A 116 8.08 1.81 -14.92
C LEU A 116 7.45 3.07 -15.49
N PRO A 117 6.13 3.06 -15.78
CA PRO A 117 5.43 4.24 -16.28
C PRO A 117 5.11 5.27 -15.18
N PHE A 118 5.74 5.17 -14.02
CA PHE A 118 5.59 6.05 -12.85
C PHE A 118 6.83 5.98 -11.94
N GLN A 119 6.99 6.99 -11.10
CA GLN A 119 8.04 7.08 -10.07
C GLN A 119 7.39 7.08 -8.67
N PRO A 120 7.48 6.00 -7.88
CA PRO A 120 6.73 5.86 -6.62
C PRO A 120 6.92 6.99 -5.62
N LEU A 121 8.14 7.51 -5.46
CA LEU A 121 8.44 8.57 -4.51
C LEU A 121 8.11 9.99 -5.00
N LYS A 122 7.68 10.15 -6.29
CA LYS A 122 7.42 11.46 -6.90
C LYS A 122 5.99 11.63 -7.39
N ASP A 123 5.41 10.58 -7.97
CA ASP A 123 4.14 10.69 -8.69
C ASP A 123 2.92 10.45 -7.80
N PHE A 124 3.13 10.26 -6.49
CA PHE A 124 2.07 9.97 -5.53
C PHE A 124 2.18 10.84 -4.28
N THR A 125 1.02 11.13 -3.71
CA THR A 125 0.88 11.72 -2.37
C THR A 125 0.51 10.57 -1.41
N PRO A 126 1.38 10.17 -0.46
CA PRO A 126 1.04 9.19 0.55
C PRO A 126 0.04 9.77 1.55
N ILE A 127 -1.04 9.03 1.83
CA ILE A 127 -2.09 9.44 2.77
C ILE A 127 -1.95 8.68 4.08
N SER A 128 -1.89 7.34 4.04
CA SER A 128 -1.68 6.48 5.20
C SER A 128 -1.16 5.12 4.76
N ASN A 129 -0.26 4.51 5.52
CA ASN A 129 -0.25 3.05 5.51
C ASN A 129 -1.60 2.58 6.11
N ILE A 130 -2.16 1.49 5.61
CA ILE A 130 -3.43 0.96 6.12
C ILE A 130 -3.17 -0.31 6.90
N VAL A 131 -2.48 -1.27 6.27
CA VAL A 131 -2.20 -2.58 6.85
C VAL A 131 -0.84 -3.10 6.44
N ASN A 132 -0.26 -3.91 7.30
CA ASN A 132 0.80 -4.83 6.97
C ASN A 132 0.24 -6.24 6.80
N THR A 133 0.81 -6.99 5.86
CA THR A 133 0.45 -8.37 5.59
C THR A 133 1.70 -9.23 5.73
N PRO A 134 1.98 -9.76 6.93
CA PRO A 134 3.03 -10.74 7.09
C PRO A 134 2.71 -11.96 6.22
N GLY A 135 3.74 -12.52 5.64
CA GLY A 135 3.66 -13.77 4.92
C GLY A 135 4.08 -14.94 5.80
N ALA A 136 4.30 -16.11 5.18
CA ALA A 136 4.78 -17.28 5.87
C ALA A 136 5.78 -18.08 5.01
N ILE A 137 6.67 -18.80 5.69
CA ILE A 137 7.50 -19.87 5.13
C ILE A 137 6.79 -21.17 5.45
N VAL A 138 6.26 -21.81 4.42
CA VAL A 138 5.36 -22.97 4.54
C VAL A 138 6.02 -24.17 3.94
N ALA A 139 5.92 -25.31 4.62
CA ALA A 139 6.46 -26.60 4.16
C ALA A 139 5.35 -27.62 3.94
N GLY A 140 5.52 -28.45 2.93
CA GLY A 140 4.65 -29.63 2.71
C GLY A 140 4.80 -30.66 3.81
N LEU A 141 3.74 -31.43 4.11
CA LEU A 141 3.75 -32.42 5.18
C LEU A 141 4.80 -33.51 4.99
N LYS A 142 5.14 -33.84 3.76
CA LYS A 142 6.11 -34.90 3.42
C LYS A 142 7.57 -34.49 3.66
N THR A 143 7.84 -33.20 3.89
CA THR A 143 9.21 -32.71 4.14
C THR A 143 9.67 -33.08 5.56
N PRO A 144 10.99 -33.29 5.81
CA PRO A 144 11.49 -33.76 7.11
C PRO A 144 11.56 -32.63 8.17
N TYR A 145 11.64 -31.37 7.75
CA TYR A 145 11.82 -30.23 8.66
C TYR A 145 10.52 -29.85 9.38
N GLN A 146 10.64 -29.52 10.69
CA GLN A 146 9.52 -29.17 11.56
C GLN A 146 9.53 -27.67 11.93
N ASN A 147 10.65 -27.00 11.81
CA ASN A 147 10.89 -25.61 12.14
C ASN A 147 11.87 -24.99 11.15
N LEU A 148 12.16 -23.69 11.33
CA LEU A 148 13.02 -22.95 10.41
C LEU A 148 14.50 -23.36 10.51
N GLU A 149 14.95 -23.73 11.71
CA GLU A 149 16.32 -24.24 11.97
C GLU A 149 16.56 -25.56 11.24
N ASP A 150 15.60 -26.49 11.28
CA ASP A 150 15.68 -27.77 10.54
C ASP A 150 15.79 -27.51 9.02
N LEU A 151 14.99 -26.57 8.49
CA LEU A 151 15.06 -26.18 7.08
C LEU A 151 16.45 -25.62 6.73
N ILE A 152 16.99 -24.71 7.54
CA ILE A 152 18.32 -24.12 7.30
C ILE A 152 19.40 -25.22 7.31
N LYS A 153 19.35 -26.15 8.29
CA LYS A 153 20.28 -27.27 8.38
C LYS A 153 20.18 -28.19 7.16
N ALA A 154 18.97 -28.53 6.73
CA ALA A 154 18.75 -29.37 5.56
C ALA A 154 19.23 -28.69 4.27
N ALA A 155 18.96 -27.39 4.10
CA ALA A 155 19.38 -26.64 2.94
C ALA A 155 20.91 -26.46 2.86
N LYS A 156 21.60 -26.33 4.00
CA LYS A 156 23.08 -26.35 4.06
C LYS A 156 23.68 -27.72 3.69
N ALA A 157 23.02 -28.82 4.09
CA ALA A 157 23.45 -30.15 3.79
C ALA A 157 23.25 -30.57 2.30
N ALA A 158 22.25 -29.97 1.64
CA ALA A 158 21.92 -30.27 0.23
C ALA A 158 21.61 -28.96 -0.55
N PRO A 159 22.64 -28.16 -0.89
CA PRO A 159 22.45 -26.87 -1.58
C PRO A 159 21.71 -27.03 -2.91
N GLY A 160 20.70 -26.19 -3.15
CA GLY A 160 19.90 -26.17 -4.37
C GLY A 160 18.97 -27.37 -4.59
N ARG A 161 18.82 -28.27 -3.59
CA ARG A 161 17.92 -29.42 -3.68
C ARG A 161 16.52 -29.17 -3.17
N ILE A 162 16.36 -28.26 -2.21
CA ILE A 162 15.06 -27.91 -1.64
C ILE A 162 14.38 -26.90 -2.56
N SER A 163 13.23 -27.30 -3.09
CA SER A 163 12.43 -26.46 -3.99
C SER A 163 11.49 -25.54 -3.23
N TYR A 164 11.31 -24.32 -3.75
CA TYR A 164 10.27 -23.42 -3.26
C TYR A 164 9.44 -22.83 -4.38
N ALA A 165 8.13 -22.74 -4.15
CA ALA A 165 7.18 -22.07 -5.03
C ALA A 165 7.07 -20.58 -4.71
N SER A 166 6.90 -19.77 -5.75
CA SER A 166 6.47 -18.37 -5.66
C SER A 166 5.36 -18.09 -6.66
N VAL A 167 4.73 -16.92 -6.56
CA VAL A 167 3.70 -16.48 -7.51
C VAL A 167 4.27 -15.78 -8.75
N GLY A 168 5.55 -15.99 -9.02
CA GLY A 168 6.28 -15.51 -10.20
C GLY A 168 7.56 -14.76 -9.85
N LEU A 169 8.39 -14.56 -10.88
CA LEU A 169 9.64 -13.79 -10.78
C LEU A 169 9.36 -12.35 -10.31
N GLY A 170 10.20 -11.83 -9.40
CA GLY A 170 10.07 -10.48 -8.87
C GLY A 170 8.92 -10.27 -7.89
N SER A 171 8.10 -11.30 -7.65
CA SER A 171 7.04 -11.20 -6.63
C SER A 171 7.61 -11.14 -5.21
N LEU A 172 6.85 -10.59 -4.26
CA LEU A 172 7.25 -10.56 -2.84
C LEU A 172 7.62 -11.97 -2.31
N PRO A 173 6.87 -13.06 -2.59
CA PRO A 173 7.27 -14.42 -2.22
C PRO A 173 8.65 -14.84 -2.77
N HIS A 174 8.95 -14.53 -4.02
CA HIS A 174 10.26 -14.81 -4.61
C HIS A 174 11.37 -14.05 -3.88
N LEU A 175 11.20 -12.74 -3.70
CA LEU A 175 12.21 -11.92 -3.01
C LEU A 175 12.37 -12.29 -1.54
N ALA A 176 11.28 -12.68 -0.87
CA ALA A 176 11.32 -13.18 0.50
C ALA A 176 12.19 -14.45 0.61
N ALA A 177 12.04 -15.38 -0.34
CA ALA A 177 12.86 -16.59 -0.39
C ALA A 177 14.33 -16.28 -0.67
N GLU A 178 14.62 -15.38 -1.61
CA GLU A 178 16.00 -14.98 -1.92
C GLU A 178 16.68 -14.24 -0.76
N MET A 179 15.94 -13.36 -0.07
CA MET A 179 16.44 -12.70 1.14
C MET A 179 16.71 -13.72 2.24
N PHE A 180 15.80 -14.68 2.45
CA PHE A 180 15.99 -15.79 3.39
C PHE A 180 17.22 -16.61 3.04
N ALA A 181 17.33 -17.06 1.79
CA ALA A 181 18.44 -17.89 1.32
C ALA A 181 19.78 -17.18 1.53
N ARG A 182 19.88 -15.90 1.18
CA ARG A 182 21.08 -15.09 1.35
C ARG A 182 21.43 -14.91 2.83
N GLN A 183 20.47 -14.58 3.67
CA GLN A 183 20.72 -14.32 5.10
C GLN A 183 21.05 -15.61 5.87
N ALA A 184 20.41 -16.74 5.53
CA ALA A 184 20.69 -18.04 6.11
C ALA A 184 21.96 -18.71 5.54
N GLY A 185 22.55 -18.17 4.45
CA GLY A 185 23.70 -18.75 3.76
C GLY A 185 23.36 -20.11 3.12
N VAL A 186 22.20 -20.22 2.48
CA VAL A 186 21.71 -21.45 1.82
C VAL A 186 21.36 -21.20 0.36
N GLN A 187 21.16 -22.28 -0.40
CA GLN A 187 20.67 -22.24 -1.77
C GLN A 187 19.38 -23.05 -1.87
N LEU A 188 18.35 -22.44 -2.45
CA LEU A 188 17.05 -23.06 -2.72
C LEU A 188 16.79 -23.09 -4.22
N LEU A 189 15.95 -24.01 -4.69
CA LEU A 189 15.54 -24.13 -6.09
C LEU A 189 14.20 -23.40 -6.31
N HIS A 190 14.23 -22.30 -7.06
CA HIS A 190 13.01 -21.53 -7.35
C HIS A 190 12.14 -22.20 -8.41
N VAL A 191 10.85 -22.33 -8.13
CA VAL A 191 9.81 -22.80 -9.05
C VAL A 191 8.71 -21.73 -9.16
N PRO A 192 8.68 -20.93 -10.24
CA PRO A 192 7.70 -19.87 -10.40
C PRO A 192 6.35 -20.41 -10.89
N TYR A 193 5.25 -19.95 -10.28
CA TYR A 193 3.87 -20.23 -10.64
C TYR A 193 3.13 -18.98 -11.10
N LYS A 194 2.01 -19.17 -11.81
CA LYS A 194 1.12 -18.07 -12.25
C LYS A 194 0.09 -17.67 -11.17
N GLY A 195 0.43 -17.83 -9.88
CA GLY A 195 -0.43 -17.44 -8.77
C GLY A 195 -0.30 -18.38 -7.56
N ALA A 196 -0.92 -18.01 -6.45
CA ALA A 196 -0.83 -18.74 -5.19
C ALA A 196 -1.57 -20.10 -5.20
N ALA A 197 -2.70 -20.18 -5.91
CA ALA A 197 -3.50 -21.42 -5.93
C ALA A 197 -2.74 -22.62 -6.52
N PRO A 198 -2.15 -22.57 -7.73
CA PRO A 198 -1.36 -23.68 -8.26
C PRO A 198 -0.09 -23.96 -7.44
N ALA A 199 0.57 -22.94 -6.89
CA ALA A 199 1.71 -23.12 -5.99
C ALA A 199 1.34 -23.93 -4.73
N MET A 200 0.20 -23.58 -4.10
CA MET A 200 -0.30 -24.29 -2.93
C MET A 200 -0.74 -25.72 -3.26
N GLN A 201 -1.35 -25.97 -4.42
CA GLN A 201 -1.70 -27.32 -4.86
C GLN A 201 -0.47 -28.23 -4.99
N ASP A 202 0.60 -27.72 -5.59
CA ASP A 202 1.84 -28.47 -5.76
C ASP A 202 2.60 -28.68 -4.45
N LEU A 203 2.51 -27.72 -3.50
CA LEU A 203 2.98 -27.94 -2.13
C LEU A 203 2.21 -29.06 -1.44
N LEU A 204 0.87 -29.05 -1.50
CA LEU A 204 0.00 -30.07 -0.87
C LEU A 204 0.24 -31.47 -1.46
N SER A 205 0.50 -31.58 -2.76
CA SER A 205 0.80 -32.86 -3.42
C SER A 205 2.25 -33.31 -3.19
N GLY A 206 3.15 -32.41 -2.81
CA GLY A 206 4.56 -32.67 -2.57
C GLY A 206 5.41 -32.60 -3.86
N VAL A 207 4.97 -31.86 -4.86
CA VAL A 207 5.75 -31.52 -6.06
C VAL A 207 6.83 -30.49 -5.74
N VAL A 208 6.53 -29.55 -4.85
CA VAL A 208 7.50 -28.61 -4.27
C VAL A 208 7.57 -28.78 -2.75
N ASP A 209 8.72 -28.48 -2.17
CA ASP A 209 8.99 -28.67 -0.74
C ASP A 209 8.43 -27.52 0.09
N LEU A 210 8.55 -26.30 -0.39
CA LEU A 210 8.22 -25.06 0.30
C LEU A 210 7.35 -24.13 -0.57
N THR A 211 6.65 -23.22 0.09
CA THR A 211 6.18 -21.98 -0.52
C THR A 211 6.46 -20.81 0.42
N PHE A 212 6.78 -19.65 -0.16
CA PHE A 212 6.78 -18.39 0.54
C PHE A 212 5.47 -17.68 0.21
N GLU A 213 4.69 -17.37 1.24
CA GLU A 213 3.40 -16.71 1.09
C GLU A 213 3.53 -15.22 1.39
N SER A 214 2.80 -14.38 0.67
CA SER A 214 2.76 -12.93 0.90
C SER A 214 1.61 -12.47 1.80
N ALA A 215 0.71 -13.40 2.18
CA ALA A 215 -0.39 -13.16 3.08
C ALA A 215 -0.82 -14.48 3.76
N LEU A 216 -1.36 -14.40 4.97
CA LEU A 216 -1.67 -15.57 5.78
C LEU A 216 -3.05 -16.19 5.53
N THR A 217 -3.91 -15.55 4.75
CA THR A 217 -5.33 -15.93 4.62
C THR A 217 -5.52 -17.42 4.26
N ASN A 218 -4.83 -17.90 3.21
CA ASN A 218 -4.89 -19.31 2.82
C ASN A 218 -4.04 -20.19 3.74
N THR A 219 -2.91 -19.70 4.21
CA THR A 219 -2.01 -20.39 5.13
C THR A 219 -2.73 -20.79 6.41
N VAL A 220 -3.45 -19.86 7.04
CA VAL A 220 -4.22 -20.13 8.27
C VAL A 220 -5.23 -21.25 8.06
N THR A 221 -5.97 -21.23 6.95
CA THR A 221 -6.97 -22.25 6.62
C THR A 221 -6.34 -23.64 6.45
N HIS A 222 -5.27 -23.76 5.66
CA HIS A 222 -4.63 -25.06 5.45
C HIS A 222 -3.89 -25.56 6.69
N PHE A 223 -3.30 -24.67 7.47
CA PHE A 223 -2.62 -24.99 8.72
C PHE A 223 -3.60 -25.52 9.77
N SER A 224 -4.75 -24.84 9.97
CA SER A 224 -5.78 -25.31 10.90
C SER A 224 -6.38 -26.68 10.54
N GLN A 225 -6.34 -27.03 9.24
CA GLN A 225 -6.75 -28.35 8.74
C GLN A 225 -5.64 -29.41 8.82
N GLY A 226 -4.46 -29.07 9.34
CA GLY A 226 -3.31 -29.97 9.42
C GLY A 226 -2.75 -30.41 8.06
N LYS A 227 -2.94 -29.61 6.99
CA LYS A 227 -2.52 -29.94 5.62
C LYS A 227 -1.13 -29.43 5.25
N ILE A 228 -0.58 -28.53 6.03
CA ILE A 228 0.75 -27.93 5.83
C ILE A 228 1.45 -27.73 7.18
N LYS A 229 2.74 -27.46 7.12
CA LYS A 229 3.55 -26.96 8.25
C LYS A 229 3.88 -25.49 8.00
N VAL A 230 3.71 -24.63 9.00
CA VAL A 230 4.16 -23.24 8.94
C VAL A 230 5.43 -23.14 9.79
N LEU A 231 6.57 -22.95 9.13
CA LEU A 231 7.88 -22.95 9.79
C LEU A 231 8.17 -21.62 10.47
N ALA A 232 7.74 -20.50 9.84
CA ALA A 232 7.85 -19.16 10.40
C ALA A 232 6.90 -18.20 9.66
N THR A 233 6.56 -17.08 10.31
CA THR A 233 5.99 -15.91 9.63
C THR A 233 7.10 -14.96 9.18
N THR A 234 6.85 -14.14 8.13
CA THR A 234 7.87 -13.26 7.54
C THR A 234 7.82 -11.83 8.05
N GLY A 235 6.96 -11.54 9.02
CA GLY A 235 6.88 -10.25 9.71
C GLY A 235 7.99 -10.08 10.75
N THR A 236 8.07 -8.89 11.36
CA THR A 236 9.04 -8.58 12.42
C THR A 236 8.66 -9.17 13.78
N GLN A 237 7.38 -9.54 13.96
CA GLN A 237 6.82 -10.08 15.19
C GLN A 237 5.90 -11.27 14.89
N ARG A 238 5.59 -12.08 15.91
CA ARG A 238 4.58 -13.14 15.79
C ARG A 238 3.20 -12.56 15.47
N VAL A 239 2.43 -13.31 14.71
CA VAL A 239 1.08 -12.92 14.32
C VAL A 239 0.06 -13.58 15.26
N PRO A 240 -0.91 -12.85 15.81
CA PRO A 240 -1.86 -13.41 16.80
C PRO A 240 -2.56 -14.68 16.36
N VAL A 241 -3.02 -14.75 15.10
CA VAL A 241 -3.73 -15.92 14.54
C VAL A 241 -2.83 -17.17 14.39
N LEU A 242 -1.50 -17.00 14.45
CA LEU A 242 -0.48 -18.05 14.40
C LEU A 242 0.53 -17.86 15.54
N SER A 243 0.06 -17.54 16.76
CA SER A 243 0.91 -17.18 17.91
C SER A 243 1.94 -18.25 18.29
N GLN A 244 1.67 -19.52 17.99
CA GLN A 244 2.58 -20.66 18.19
C GLN A 244 3.69 -20.72 17.12
N VAL A 245 3.56 -20.02 16.00
CA VAL A 245 4.55 -19.99 14.92
C VAL A 245 5.50 -18.82 15.16
N PRO A 246 6.82 -19.04 15.16
CA PRO A 246 7.78 -17.94 15.35
C PRO A 246 7.79 -16.98 14.15
N SER A 247 8.22 -15.75 14.38
CA SER A 247 8.68 -14.88 13.30
C SER A 247 10.05 -15.39 12.81
N ALA A 248 10.29 -15.35 11.51
CA ALA A 248 11.61 -15.65 10.96
C ALA A 248 12.71 -14.73 11.52
N ASN A 249 12.35 -13.52 11.97
CA ASN A 249 13.25 -12.59 12.64
C ASN A 249 13.79 -13.13 13.98
N GLU A 250 13.09 -14.05 14.64
CA GLU A 250 13.55 -14.69 15.89
C GLU A 250 14.73 -15.65 15.63
N VAL A 251 14.79 -16.27 14.44
CA VAL A 251 15.83 -17.21 14.02
C VAL A 251 16.92 -16.55 13.19
N LEU A 252 16.52 -15.57 12.36
CA LEU A 252 17.39 -14.77 11.50
C LEU A 252 17.19 -13.29 11.84
N PRO A 253 17.91 -12.74 12.84
CA PRO A 253 17.74 -11.36 13.26
C PRO A 253 17.91 -10.36 12.11
N GLY A 254 16.94 -9.45 11.96
CA GLY A 254 16.88 -8.49 10.85
C GLY A 254 16.16 -9.00 9.60
N TYR A 255 15.74 -10.27 9.55
CA TYR A 255 14.89 -10.73 8.45
C TYR A 255 13.48 -10.19 8.57
N SER A 256 13.01 -9.53 7.51
CA SER A 256 11.62 -9.11 7.35
C SER A 256 11.27 -9.03 5.88
N ALA A 257 10.22 -9.73 5.47
CA ALA A 257 9.70 -9.73 4.11
C ALA A 257 8.17 -9.74 4.16
N GLN A 258 7.59 -8.64 4.61
CA GLN A 258 6.14 -8.47 4.70
C GLN A 258 5.62 -7.52 3.63
N GLY A 259 4.39 -7.78 3.19
CA GLY A 259 3.64 -6.88 2.36
C GLY A 259 3.02 -5.74 3.17
N TRP A 260 2.61 -4.70 2.49
CA TRP A 260 1.78 -3.64 3.03
C TRP A 260 0.83 -3.10 1.96
N PHE A 261 -0.28 -2.52 2.39
CA PHE A 261 -1.22 -1.81 1.54
C PHE A 261 -1.36 -0.39 2.05
N GLY A 262 -1.06 0.57 1.18
CA GLY A 262 -1.09 1.98 1.50
C GLY A 262 -2.14 2.73 0.71
N PHE A 263 -2.68 3.78 1.30
CA PHE A 263 -3.63 4.69 0.71
C PHE A 263 -2.92 5.89 0.12
N PHE A 264 -3.18 6.17 -1.16
CA PHE A 264 -2.49 7.18 -1.94
C PHE A 264 -3.46 8.04 -2.75
N GLY A 265 -3.03 9.27 -3.02
CA GLY A 265 -3.51 10.08 -4.12
C GLY A 265 -2.41 10.31 -5.17
N PRO A 266 -2.74 10.93 -6.33
CA PRO A 266 -1.74 11.40 -7.27
C PRO A 266 -0.89 12.51 -6.63
N ALA A 267 0.29 12.78 -7.19
CA ALA A 267 1.19 13.83 -6.69
C ALA A 267 0.51 15.21 -6.69
N GLY A 268 0.76 16.00 -5.64
CA GLY A 268 0.21 17.36 -5.53
C GLY A 268 -1.21 17.43 -4.96
N LEU A 269 -1.71 16.36 -4.34
CA LEU A 269 -3.00 16.39 -3.66
C LEU A 269 -3.00 17.46 -2.55
N PRO A 270 -4.01 18.36 -2.49
CA PRO A 270 -4.07 19.43 -1.50
C PRO A 270 -4.03 18.94 -0.05
N ALA A 271 -3.23 19.57 0.80
CA ALA A 271 -3.03 19.15 2.18
C ALA A 271 -4.34 19.02 3.01
N PRO A 272 -5.36 19.89 2.86
CA PRO A 272 -6.64 19.71 3.56
C PRO A 272 -7.39 18.43 3.15
N ILE A 273 -7.28 18.03 1.87
CA ILE A 273 -7.85 16.76 1.38
C ILE A 273 -7.10 15.59 1.98
N VAL A 274 -5.75 15.64 1.96
CA VAL A 274 -4.90 14.60 2.55
C VAL A 274 -5.23 14.38 4.02
N SER A 275 -5.34 15.47 4.81
CA SER A 275 -5.68 15.39 6.24
C SER A 275 -7.04 14.73 6.45
N LYS A 276 -8.08 15.19 5.74
CA LYS A 276 -9.43 14.65 5.84
C LYS A 276 -9.50 13.16 5.52
N LEU A 277 -8.80 12.73 4.47
CA LEU A 277 -8.73 11.32 4.06
C LEU A 277 -7.93 10.46 5.06
N ASN A 278 -6.83 10.98 5.59
CA ASN A 278 -6.02 10.32 6.62
C ASN A 278 -6.83 10.11 7.90
N ASP A 279 -7.56 11.14 8.36
CA ASP A 279 -8.38 11.06 9.59
C ASP A 279 -9.40 9.91 9.49
N VAL A 280 -10.07 9.76 8.33
CA VAL A 280 -11.02 8.66 8.10
C VAL A 280 -10.31 7.31 8.10
N ALA A 281 -9.16 7.19 7.42
CA ALA A 281 -8.41 5.95 7.35
C ALA A 281 -7.91 5.51 8.73
N VAL A 282 -7.39 6.44 9.53
CA VAL A 282 -6.93 6.18 10.90
C VAL A 282 -8.07 5.81 11.83
N ALA A 283 -9.22 6.49 11.73
CA ALA A 283 -10.41 6.19 12.53
C ALA A 283 -10.95 4.79 12.24
N MET A 284 -11.04 4.40 10.96
CA MET A 284 -11.44 3.07 10.51
C MET A 284 -10.60 1.98 11.19
N LEU A 285 -9.29 2.15 11.24
CA LEU A 285 -8.33 1.17 11.76
C LEU A 285 -8.27 1.13 13.30
N ARG A 286 -9.20 1.81 13.98
CA ARG A 286 -9.45 1.72 15.43
C ARG A 286 -10.77 1.02 15.77
N GLU A 287 -11.57 0.64 14.76
CA GLU A 287 -12.85 -0.05 14.96
C GLU A 287 -12.61 -1.48 15.44
N PRO A 288 -13.07 -1.89 16.65
CA PRO A 288 -12.79 -3.21 17.21
C PRO A 288 -13.26 -4.37 16.30
N ALA A 289 -14.43 -4.22 15.68
CA ALA A 289 -14.99 -5.25 14.81
C ALA A 289 -14.16 -5.45 13.53
N LEU A 290 -13.57 -4.36 12.98
CA LEU A 290 -12.69 -4.46 11.83
C LEU A 290 -11.34 -5.08 12.20
N LEU A 291 -10.77 -4.67 13.35
CA LEU A 291 -9.52 -5.24 13.85
C LEU A 291 -9.65 -6.74 14.10
N GLU A 292 -10.71 -7.19 14.77
CA GLU A 292 -10.98 -8.62 14.98
C GLU A 292 -11.09 -9.40 13.66
N ARG A 293 -11.71 -8.79 12.64
CA ARG A 293 -11.80 -9.40 11.32
C ARG A 293 -10.45 -9.48 10.62
N PHE A 294 -9.64 -8.42 10.73
CA PHE A 294 -8.30 -8.39 10.16
C PHE A 294 -7.38 -9.40 10.86
N ASP A 295 -7.41 -9.46 12.18
CA ASP A 295 -6.62 -10.43 12.96
C ASP A 295 -6.93 -11.88 12.55
N LYS A 296 -8.21 -12.24 12.37
CA LYS A 296 -8.61 -13.58 11.87
C LYS A 296 -8.05 -13.91 10.48
N LEU A 297 -7.73 -12.91 9.69
CA LEU A 297 -7.15 -13.05 8.35
C LEU A 297 -5.62 -12.90 8.35
N GLY A 298 -5.00 -12.66 9.50
CA GLY A 298 -3.57 -12.37 9.62
C GLY A 298 -3.17 -11.03 9.02
N ILE A 299 -4.10 -10.08 8.92
CA ILE A 299 -3.87 -8.71 8.47
C ILE A 299 -3.62 -7.84 9.70
N GLN A 300 -2.53 -7.10 9.71
CA GLN A 300 -2.17 -6.23 10.82
C GLN A 300 -2.48 -4.78 10.46
N ALA A 301 -3.41 -4.14 11.20
CA ALA A 301 -3.66 -2.72 11.04
C ALA A 301 -2.42 -1.92 11.43
N ASP A 302 -2.00 -0.99 10.57
CA ASP A 302 -0.81 -0.14 10.79
C ASP A 302 -1.06 1.28 10.27
N PRO A 303 -2.03 2.01 10.88
CA PRO A 303 -2.33 3.38 10.48
C PRO A 303 -1.16 4.31 10.74
N SER A 304 -0.89 5.19 9.79
CA SER A 304 0.17 6.19 9.91
C SER A 304 -0.29 7.57 9.50
N SER A 305 0.40 8.60 9.99
CA SER A 305 0.29 9.93 9.40
C SER A 305 0.93 9.97 8.00
N PRO A 306 0.54 10.91 7.13
CA PRO A 306 1.15 11.08 5.81
C PRO A 306 2.67 11.21 5.85
N ALA A 307 3.19 11.96 6.84
CA ALA A 307 4.62 12.16 7.02
C ALA A 307 5.37 10.89 7.48
N GLN A 308 4.75 10.08 8.34
CA GLN A 308 5.31 8.79 8.76
C GLN A 308 5.33 7.83 7.58
N PHE A 309 4.24 7.77 6.81
CA PHE A 309 4.16 6.91 5.65
C PHE A 309 5.17 7.30 4.56
N ALA A 310 5.35 8.60 4.30
CA ALA A 310 6.37 9.07 3.36
C ALA A 310 7.79 8.64 3.76
N ARG A 311 8.12 8.68 5.06
CA ARG A 311 9.41 8.17 5.56
C ARG A 311 9.54 6.66 5.39
N SER A 312 8.50 5.91 5.76
CA SER A 312 8.46 4.46 5.59
C SER A 312 8.68 4.04 4.13
N LEU A 313 8.07 4.75 3.16
CA LEU A 313 8.30 4.48 1.73
C LEU A 313 9.76 4.64 1.32
N GLN A 314 10.47 5.65 1.84
CA GLN A 314 11.90 5.84 1.57
C GLN A 314 12.76 4.74 2.20
N GLU A 315 12.39 4.27 3.40
CA GLU A 315 13.06 3.15 4.07
C GLU A 315 12.84 1.84 3.31
N GLN A 316 11.61 1.60 2.87
CA GLN A 316 11.26 0.46 2.05
C GLN A 316 11.98 0.46 0.69
N ASP A 317 12.09 1.61 0.03
CA ASP A 317 12.84 1.76 -1.22
C ASP A 317 14.32 1.34 -1.03
N ARG A 318 14.97 1.81 0.04
CA ARG A 318 16.35 1.42 0.37
C ARG A 318 16.49 -0.07 0.70
N LEU A 319 15.52 -0.61 1.47
CA LEU A 319 15.48 -2.03 1.81
C LEU A 319 15.45 -2.90 0.55
N TRP A 320 14.51 -2.61 -0.36
CA TRP A 320 14.32 -3.40 -1.56
C TRP A 320 15.43 -3.18 -2.60
N ALA A 321 16.00 -1.97 -2.69
CA ALA A 321 17.23 -1.74 -3.47
C ALA A 321 18.36 -2.67 -3.01
N GLY A 322 18.55 -2.81 -1.70
CA GLY A 322 19.53 -3.74 -1.12
C GLY A 322 19.17 -5.21 -1.33
N ALA A 323 17.89 -5.56 -1.17
CA ALA A 323 17.40 -6.93 -1.30
C ALA A 323 17.51 -7.47 -2.73
N THR A 324 17.23 -6.64 -3.73
CA THR A 324 17.26 -7.01 -5.15
C THR A 324 18.67 -6.97 -5.76
N LYS A 325 19.61 -6.29 -5.10
CA LYS A 325 20.99 -6.17 -5.60
C LYS A 325 21.65 -7.55 -5.74
N GLY A 326 22.12 -7.86 -6.96
CA GLY A 326 22.80 -9.13 -7.26
C GLY A 326 21.87 -10.29 -7.63
N LEU A 327 20.54 -10.10 -7.63
CA LEU A 327 19.61 -11.14 -8.06
C LEU A 327 19.46 -11.22 -9.58
N ASN A 328 20.09 -10.31 -10.35
CA ASN A 328 19.97 -10.20 -11.81
C ASN A 328 18.52 -10.23 -12.31
N LEU A 329 17.59 -9.74 -11.51
CA LEU A 329 16.18 -9.63 -11.85
C LEU A 329 15.98 -8.34 -12.64
N GLN A 330 15.89 -8.44 -13.94
CA GLN A 330 15.44 -7.36 -14.81
C GLN A 330 14.22 -7.84 -15.57
N LEU A 331 13.06 -7.35 -15.16
CA LEU A 331 11.77 -7.62 -15.80
C LEU A 331 11.48 -6.48 -16.79
N ASP A 332 10.94 -6.86 -17.95
CA ASP A 332 10.53 -5.90 -18.99
C ASP A 332 9.23 -5.19 -18.64
#